data_a4fa8b233a87f384f265099b4fae6488
#
_entry.id   a4fa8b233a87f384f265099b4fae6488
#
_cell.length_a   1.000
_cell.length_b   1.000
_cell.length_c   1.000
_cell.angle_alpha   90.00
_cell.angle_beta   90.00
_cell.angle_gamma   90.00
#
_symmetry.space_group_name_H-M   'P 1'
#
loop_
_entity.id
_entity.type
_entity.pdbx_description
1 polymer ?
#
loop_
_entity_poly.entity_id
_entity_poly.type
_entity_poly.pdbx_seq_one_letter_code
_entity_poly.pdbx_strand_id
1 'polypeptide(L)'
;PQGLVTATKDAQHPTVLDLLRAEDRTPNTYPIGRLDRDTTGLLLLTDNGPLGFQLLHPQYHIEKEYEVTVNGPLEPAHIEEFQEGITFLDGTTCKPAKLKILNSSPKESQTLVTLSEGKFHQVKKMFLSVGVKVTSLKRIKFGDFSLDPDLTTGDYRPLNQDELQIIKNYLENN
;
A
#
# COMPACT_ATOMS: atom_id res chain seq x y z
N PRO A 1 -10.04 4.40 -5.04
CA PRO A 1 -10.74 5.36 -4.16
C PRO A 1 -11.13 4.73 -2.83
N GLN A 2 -11.44 5.55 -1.85
CA GLN A 2 -11.98 5.09 -0.59
C GLN A 2 -13.37 4.47 -0.77
N GLY A 3 -13.74 3.59 0.17
CA GLY A 3 -15.07 2.99 0.21
C GLY A 3 -15.22 1.66 -0.51
N LEU A 4 -14.20 1.23 -1.24
CA LEU A 4 -14.21 -0.04 -1.97
C LEU A 4 -13.46 -1.12 -1.20
N VAL A 5 -13.93 -2.36 -1.32
CA VAL A 5 -13.24 -3.53 -0.78
C VAL A 5 -12.27 -4.06 -1.83
N THR A 6 -11.04 -4.33 -1.42
CA THR A 6 -10.04 -4.96 -2.29
C THR A 6 -10.26 -6.46 -2.29
N ALA A 7 -11.20 -6.90 -3.10
CA ALA A 7 -11.60 -8.30 -3.24
C ALA A 7 -12.25 -8.51 -4.62
N THR A 8 -12.46 -9.76 -5.00
CA THR A 8 -13.17 -10.10 -6.24
C THR A 8 -14.69 -10.05 -6.05
N LYS A 9 -15.16 -10.33 -4.85
CA LYS A 9 -16.57 -10.29 -4.47
C LYS A 9 -16.72 -9.84 -3.02
N ASP A 10 -17.81 -9.15 -2.73
CA ASP A 10 -18.19 -8.81 -1.35
C ASP A 10 -19.72 -8.70 -1.28
N ALA A 11 -20.32 -9.25 -0.22
CA ALA A 11 -21.77 -9.31 -0.06
C ALA A 11 -22.39 -7.96 0.34
N GLN A 12 -21.60 -7.04 0.92
CA GLN A 12 -22.11 -5.81 1.53
C GLN A 12 -21.57 -4.54 0.88
N HIS A 13 -20.43 -4.60 0.18
CA HIS A 13 -19.73 -3.45 -0.32
C HIS A 13 -19.30 -3.61 -1.78
N PRO A 14 -19.24 -2.52 -2.56
CA PRO A 14 -18.63 -2.57 -3.88
C PRO A 14 -17.14 -2.90 -3.76
N THR A 15 -16.61 -3.57 -4.78
CA THR A 15 -15.20 -3.95 -4.85
C THR A 15 -14.44 -3.08 -5.84
N VAL A 16 -13.10 -3.18 -5.79
CA VAL A 16 -12.24 -2.49 -6.75
C VAL A 16 -12.49 -2.95 -8.20
N LEU A 17 -12.96 -4.18 -8.40
CA LEU A 17 -13.28 -4.68 -9.74
C LEU A 17 -14.50 -4.00 -10.36
N ASP A 18 -15.38 -3.43 -9.55
CA ASP A 18 -16.55 -2.68 -10.03
C ASP A 18 -16.16 -1.38 -10.74
N LEU A 19 -14.92 -0.93 -10.58
CA LEU A 19 -14.39 0.22 -11.32
C LEU A 19 -14.04 -0.10 -12.77
N LEU A 20 -13.84 -1.38 -13.09
CA LEU A 20 -13.45 -1.81 -14.43
C LEU A 20 -14.64 -1.82 -15.37
N ARG A 21 -14.41 -1.36 -16.63
CA ARG A 21 -15.36 -1.56 -17.71
C ARG A 21 -15.52 -3.05 -17.98
N ALA A 22 -16.69 -3.46 -18.45
CA ALA A 22 -16.99 -4.87 -18.70
C ALA A 22 -15.99 -5.54 -19.65
N GLU A 23 -15.54 -4.81 -20.69
CA GLU A 23 -14.57 -5.33 -21.66
C GLU A 23 -13.17 -5.54 -21.07
N ASP A 24 -12.85 -4.88 -19.97
CA ASP A 24 -11.54 -4.98 -19.32
C ASP A 24 -11.51 -5.99 -18.16
N ARG A 25 -12.65 -6.52 -17.80
CA ARG A 25 -12.79 -7.48 -16.70
C ARG A 25 -12.93 -8.89 -17.21
N THR A 26 -11.99 -9.76 -16.84
CA THR A 26 -12.09 -11.19 -17.14
C THR A 26 -12.58 -11.96 -15.89
N PRO A 27 -13.08 -13.20 -16.04
CA PRO A 27 -13.52 -14.00 -14.89
C PRO A 27 -12.43 -14.24 -13.84
N ASN A 28 -11.17 -14.19 -14.25
CA ASN A 28 -10.01 -14.47 -13.39
C ASN A 28 -9.31 -13.20 -12.90
N THR A 29 -9.84 -12.00 -13.20
CA THR A 29 -9.26 -10.75 -12.75
C THR A 29 -9.34 -10.65 -11.22
N TYR A 30 -8.21 -10.32 -10.59
CA TYR A 30 -8.15 -10.13 -9.14
C TYR A 30 -7.11 -9.07 -8.76
N PRO A 31 -7.25 -8.43 -7.58
CA PRO A 31 -6.27 -7.45 -7.12
C PRO A 31 -5.04 -8.14 -6.53
N ILE A 32 -3.87 -7.58 -6.78
CA ILE A 32 -2.61 -8.02 -6.18
C ILE A 32 -2.44 -7.30 -4.85
N GLY A 33 -2.72 -8.02 -3.77
CA GLY A 33 -2.72 -7.47 -2.42
C GLY A 33 -4.00 -6.74 -2.07
N ARG A 34 -3.98 -6.08 -0.94
CA ARG A 34 -5.14 -5.40 -0.38
C ARG A 34 -4.80 -4.00 0.11
N LEU A 35 -5.74 -3.09 -0.08
CA LEU A 35 -5.77 -1.80 0.57
C LEU A 35 -6.99 -1.76 1.49
N ASP A 36 -6.88 -1.09 2.64
CA ASP A 36 -8.02 -0.88 3.51
C ASP A 36 -9.04 0.03 2.81
N ARG A 37 -10.32 -0.05 3.21
CA ARG A 37 -11.39 0.71 2.56
C ARG A 37 -11.18 2.22 2.61
N ASP A 38 -10.47 2.73 3.59
CA ASP A 38 -10.17 4.15 3.74
C ASP A 38 -8.78 4.54 3.18
N THR A 39 -8.09 3.60 2.56
CA THR A 39 -6.79 3.83 1.91
C THR A 39 -7.01 4.07 0.43
N THR A 40 -6.25 5.00 -0.12
CA THR A 40 -6.21 5.27 -1.56
C THR A 40 -4.88 4.87 -2.16
N GLY A 41 -4.73 5.01 -3.47
CA GLY A 41 -3.46 4.89 -4.16
C GLY A 41 -3.32 3.69 -5.08
N LEU A 42 -2.08 3.30 -5.30
CA LEU A 42 -1.70 2.30 -6.30
C LEU A 42 -2.19 0.91 -5.92
N LEU A 43 -2.91 0.29 -6.85
CA LEU A 43 -3.31 -1.11 -6.76
C LEU A 43 -3.14 -1.76 -8.13
N LEU A 44 -2.49 -2.90 -8.18
CA LEU A 44 -2.32 -3.69 -9.40
C LEU A 44 -3.44 -4.71 -9.50
N LEU A 45 -3.96 -4.87 -10.71
CA LEU A 45 -4.95 -5.90 -11.04
C LEU A 45 -4.36 -6.81 -12.11
N THR A 46 -4.67 -8.10 -12.04
CA THR A 46 -4.20 -9.09 -13.01
C THR A 46 -5.18 -10.25 -13.12
N ASP A 47 -5.11 -11.00 -14.21
CA ASP A 47 -5.74 -12.32 -14.33
C ASP A 47 -4.73 -13.48 -14.33
N ASN A 48 -3.45 -13.16 -14.07
CA ASN A 48 -2.36 -14.14 -13.98
C ASN A 48 -2.17 -14.57 -12.51
N GLY A 49 -2.73 -15.71 -12.12
CA GLY A 49 -2.65 -16.21 -10.75
C GLY A 49 -1.23 -16.37 -10.21
N PRO A 50 -0.32 -17.08 -10.92
CA PRO A 50 1.06 -17.24 -10.46
C PRO A 50 1.80 -15.94 -10.24
N LEU A 51 1.59 -14.93 -11.08
CA LEU A 51 2.24 -13.63 -10.96
C LEU A 51 1.89 -12.94 -9.65
N GLY A 52 0.59 -12.86 -9.34
CA GLY A 52 0.14 -12.20 -8.11
C GLY A 52 0.65 -12.92 -6.87
N PHE A 53 0.65 -14.25 -6.89
CA PHE A 53 1.19 -15.04 -5.80
C PHE A 53 2.68 -14.74 -5.56
N GLN A 54 3.48 -14.67 -6.63
CA GLN A 54 4.90 -14.34 -6.53
C GLN A 54 5.12 -12.94 -5.97
N LEU A 55 4.41 -11.94 -6.49
CA LEU A 55 4.55 -10.56 -6.03
C LEU A 55 4.15 -10.35 -4.58
N LEU A 56 3.25 -11.17 -4.04
CA LEU A 56 2.80 -11.07 -2.66
C LEU A 56 3.55 -11.97 -1.69
N HIS A 57 4.37 -12.88 -2.19
CA HIS A 57 5.05 -13.84 -1.33
C HIS A 57 6.05 -13.15 -0.40
N PRO A 58 5.99 -13.39 0.93
CA PRO A 58 6.83 -12.71 1.91
C PRO A 58 8.33 -12.83 1.67
N GLN A 59 8.79 -13.92 1.05
CA GLN A 59 10.22 -14.14 0.79
C GLN A 59 10.83 -13.10 -0.15
N TYR A 60 10.02 -12.44 -0.99
CA TYR A 60 10.52 -11.42 -1.92
C TYR A 60 10.64 -10.04 -1.29
N HIS A 61 10.10 -9.84 -0.09
CA HIS A 61 10.21 -8.60 0.68
C HIS A 61 9.94 -7.35 -0.15
N ILE A 62 8.88 -7.40 -0.97
CA ILE A 62 8.54 -6.26 -1.84
C ILE A 62 8.20 -5.06 -0.97
N GLU A 63 8.95 -3.97 -1.17
CA GLU A 63 8.73 -2.73 -0.46
C GLU A 63 7.51 -1.99 -1.00
N LYS A 64 6.78 -1.36 -0.08
CA LYS A 64 5.65 -0.49 -0.39
C LYS A 64 5.91 0.85 0.25
N GLU A 65 5.58 1.92 -0.45
CA GLU A 65 5.74 3.27 0.06
C GLU A 65 4.38 3.98 0.12
N TYR A 66 4.15 4.65 1.23
CA TYR A 66 2.89 5.35 1.51
C TYR A 66 3.13 6.81 1.84
N GLU A 67 2.26 7.69 1.32
CA GLU A 67 2.10 9.04 1.85
C GLU A 67 1.12 8.96 3.02
N VAL A 68 1.53 9.45 4.18
CA VAL A 68 0.73 9.35 5.40
C VAL A 68 0.62 10.70 6.07
N THR A 69 -0.62 11.13 6.33
CA THR A 69 -0.91 12.30 7.14
C THR A 69 -1.40 11.83 8.52
N VAL A 70 -0.88 12.44 9.56
CA VAL A 70 -1.24 12.12 10.95
C VAL A 70 -1.68 13.38 11.69
N ASN A 71 -2.44 13.22 12.78
CA ASN A 71 -3.09 14.31 13.49
C ASN A 71 -2.27 14.91 14.64
N GLY A 72 -0.97 14.82 14.58
CA GLY A 72 -0.12 15.34 15.65
C GLY A 72 1.33 15.52 15.22
N PRO A 73 2.19 15.98 16.13
CA PRO A 73 3.59 16.23 15.82
C PRO A 73 4.38 14.92 15.77
N LEU A 74 5.42 14.92 14.94
CA LEU A 74 6.41 13.86 14.89
C LEU A 74 7.81 14.46 15.09
N GLU A 75 8.69 13.70 15.70
CA GLU A 75 10.04 14.09 16.04
C GLU A 75 11.07 13.14 15.42
N PRO A 76 12.34 13.55 15.28
CA PRO A 76 13.39 12.67 14.77
C PRO A 76 13.52 11.33 15.50
N ALA A 77 13.21 11.28 16.78
CA ALA A 77 13.23 10.03 17.56
C ALA A 77 12.26 8.98 17.00
N HIS A 78 11.13 9.39 16.41
CA HIS A 78 10.18 8.47 15.79
C HIS A 78 10.73 7.78 14.56
N ILE A 79 11.63 8.46 13.82
CA ILE A 79 12.35 7.86 12.68
C ILE A 79 13.17 6.67 13.15
N GLU A 80 13.88 6.82 14.26
CA GLU A 80 14.69 5.76 14.84
C GLU A 80 13.82 4.61 15.37
N GLU A 81 12.70 4.92 16.00
CA GLU A 81 11.76 3.90 16.50
C GLU A 81 11.21 3.05 15.34
N PHE A 82 10.86 3.65 14.21
CA PHE A 82 10.43 2.92 13.02
C PHE A 82 11.55 2.05 12.46
N GLN A 83 12.77 2.57 12.43
CA GLN A 83 13.95 1.85 11.95
C GLN A 83 14.29 0.64 12.81
N GLU A 84 14.11 0.73 14.12
CA GLU A 84 14.35 -0.38 15.06
C GLU A 84 13.23 -1.43 15.03
N GLY A 85 12.05 -1.05 14.59
CA GLY A 85 10.86 -1.90 14.58
C GLY A 85 9.89 -1.54 15.70
N ILE A 86 8.71 -1.09 15.30
CA ILE A 86 7.65 -0.72 16.23
C ILE A 86 7.06 -1.98 16.87
N THR A 87 6.81 -1.92 18.18
CA THR A 87 6.06 -2.95 18.90
C THR A 87 4.65 -2.44 19.17
N PHE A 88 3.65 -3.18 18.71
CA PHE A 88 2.23 -2.87 18.95
C PHE A 88 1.85 -3.13 20.41
N LEU A 89 0.67 -2.62 20.78
CA LEU A 89 0.14 -2.81 22.14
C LEU A 89 -0.08 -4.29 22.50
N ASP A 90 -0.34 -5.15 21.51
CA ASP A 90 -0.50 -6.59 21.71
C ASP A 90 0.84 -7.35 21.80
N GLY A 91 1.97 -6.66 21.76
CA GLY A 91 3.30 -7.25 21.83
C GLY A 91 3.90 -7.66 20.49
N THR A 92 3.16 -7.54 19.39
CA THR A 92 3.67 -7.85 18.05
C THR A 92 4.72 -6.82 17.64
N THR A 93 5.90 -7.28 17.22
CA THR A 93 6.98 -6.41 16.75
C THR A 93 7.03 -6.42 15.22
N CYS A 94 7.05 -5.22 14.63
CA CYS A 94 7.21 -5.04 13.19
C CYS A 94 8.69 -5.15 12.79
N LYS A 95 8.91 -5.52 11.52
CA LYS A 95 10.23 -5.36 10.90
C LYS A 95 10.58 -3.88 10.80
N PRO A 96 11.90 -3.56 10.69
CA PRO A 96 12.32 -2.18 10.45
C PRO A 96 11.59 -1.55 9.28
N ALA A 97 11.17 -0.30 9.45
CA ALA A 97 10.53 0.49 8.42
C ALA A 97 11.22 1.85 8.30
N LYS A 98 11.12 2.47 7.13
CA LYS A 98 11.71 3.78 6.89
C LYS A 98 10.62 4.85 7.02
N LEU A 99 10.83 5.79 7.93
CA LEU A 99 9.96 6.96 8.10
C LEU A 99 10.72 8.21 7.65
N LYS A 100 10.09 8.99 6.76
CA LYS A 100 10.57 10.31 6.37
C LYS A 100 9.52 11.34 6.76
N ILE A 101 9.88 12.31 7.58
CA ILE A 101 8.99 13.39 7.99
C ILE A 101 9.16 14.54 6.98
N LEU A 102 8.09 14.84 6.23
CA LEU A 102 8.09 15.91 5.24
C LEU A 102 7.86 17.26 5.89
N ASN A 103 6.91 17.31 6.81
CA ASN A 103 6.67 18.46 7.68
C ASN A 103 5.98 18.01 8.96
N SER A 104 6.07 18.81 10.00
CA SER A 104 5.45 18.50 11.29
C SER A 104 4.97 19.79 11.96
N SER A 105 3.78 19.73 12.54
CA SER A 105 3.20 20.78 13.35
C SER A 105 2.46 20.15 14.56
N PRO A 106 2.08 20.93 15.56
CA PRO A 106 1.36 20.38 16.72
C PRO A 106 0.05 19.66 16.38
N LYS A 107 -0.57 20.01 15.25
CA LYS A 107 -1.88 19.45 14.85
C LYS A 107 -1.80 18.46 13.71
N GLU A 108 -0.74 18.45 12.92
CA GLU A 108 -0.66 17.62 11.72
C GLU A 108 0.79 17.45 11.26
N SER A 109 1.11 16.23 10.80
CA SER A 109 2.38 15.95 10.15
C SER A 109 2.15 15.18 8.86
N GLN A 110 3.01 15.40 7.87
CA GLN A 110 3.00 14.69 6.60
C GLN A 110 4.29 13.88 6.48
N THR A 111 4.15 12.63 6.06
CA THR A 111 5.25 11.67 6.05
C THR A 111 5.24 10.78 4.82
N LEU A 112 6.39 10.15 4.57
CA LEU A 112 6.52 8.97 3.70
C LEU A 112 6.96 7.79 4.56
N VAL A 113 6.31 6.65 4.39
CA VAL A 113 6.65 5.40 5.09
C VAL A 113 6.91 4.31 4.07
N THR A 114 8.06 3.63 4.21
CA THR A 114 8.43 2.49 3.38
C THR A 114 8.56 1.26 4.26
N LEU A 115 7.86 0.19 3.90
CA LEU A 115 7.89 -1.08 4.63
C LEU A 115 7.78 -2.28 3.69
N SER A 116 8.28 -3.44 4.14
CA SER A 116 8.30 -4.69 3.37
C SER A 116 7.35 -5.75 3.89
N GLU A 117 6.52 -5.44 4.85
CA GLU A 117 5.51 -6.38 5.38
C GLU A 117 4.11 -5.77 5.27
N GLY A 118 3.09 -6.56 5.58
CA GLY A 118 1.71 -6.12 5.43
C GLY A 118 0.80 -6.70 6.51
N LYS A 119 1.13 -6.44 7.78
CA LYS A 119 0.26 -6.84 8.90
C LYS A 119 -1.05 -6.06 8.85
N PHE A 120 -2.10 -6.61 9.46
CA PHE A 120 -3.41 -5.97 9.49
C PHE A 120 -3.34 -4.55 10.05
N HIS A 121 -3.78 -3.56 9.27
CA HIS A 121 -3.75 -2.14 9.61
C HIS A 121 -2.38 -1.65 10.11
N GLN A 122 -1.30 -2.18 9.54
CA GLN A 122 0.04 -1.99 10.08
C GLN A 122 0.45 -0.53 10.19
N VAL A 123 0.32 0.25 9.13
CA VAL A 123 0.74 1.67 9.15
C VAL A 123 -0.03 2.45 10.20
N LYS A 124 -1.34 2.23 10.29
CA LYS A 124 -2.18 2.90 11.30
C LYS A 124 -1.74 2.56 12.72
N LYS A 125 -1.48 1.27 12.99
CA LYS A 125 -1.04 0.80 14.30
C LYS A 125 0.35 1.30 14.66
N MET A 126 1.25 1.40 13.69
CA MET A 126 2.59 1.93 13.91
C MET A 126 2.53 3.37 14.42
N PHE A 127 1.72 4.22 13.77
CA PHE A 127 1.56 5.61 14.21
C PHE A 127 0.83 5.73 15.55
N LEU A 128 -0.16 4.89 15.80
CA LEU A 128 -0.80 4.86 17.12
C LEU A 128 0.20 4.52 18.23
N SER A 129 1.16 3.65 17.96
CA SER A 129 2.20 3.27 18.92
C SER A 129 3.14 4.42 19.27
N VAL A 130 3.23 5.44 18.43
CA VAL A 130 4.01 6.65 18.72
C VAL A 130 3.13 7.86 19.06
N GLY A 131 1.85 7.63 19.32
CA GLY A 131 0.95 8.61 19.91
C GLY A 131 0.18 9.50 18.95
N VAL A 132 0.13 9.17 17.65
CA VAL A 132 -0.63 9.93 16.64
C VAL A 132 -1.53 9.02 15.84
N LYS A 133 -2.59 9.60 15.25
CA LYS A 133 -3.57 8.87 14.44
C LYS A 133 -3.44 9.25 12.98
N VAL A 134 -3.45 8.23 12.10
CA VAL A 134 -3.47 8.42 10.65
C VAL A 134 -4.81 9.01 10.23
N THR A 135 -4.77 10.12 9.50
CA THR A 135 -5.95 10.78 8.93
C THR A 135 -6.05 10.64 7.42
N SER A 136 -4.93 10.34 6.75
CA SER A 136 -4.90 10.07 5.31
C SER A 136 -3.78 9.07 5.01
N LEU A 137 -4.08 8.08 4.18
CA LEU A 137 -3.15 7.02 3.82
C LEU A 137 -3.29 6.72 2.33
N LYS A 138 -2.17 6.87 1.59
CA LYS A 138 -2.14 6.66 0.15
C LYS A 138 -0.90 5.86 -0.23
N ARG A 139 -1.09 4.70 -0.86
CA ARG A 139 0.05 3.93 -1.37
C ARG A 139 0.52 4.51 -2.70
N ILE A 140 1.79 4.90 -2.77
CA ILE A 140 2.38 5.52 -3.96
C ILE A 140 3.38 4.63 -4.67
N LYS A 141 3.90 3.58 -4.02
CA LYS A 141 4.78 2.59 -4.64
C LYS A 141 4.47 1.18 -4.16
N PHE A 142 4.61 0.25 -5.06
CA PHE A 142 4.56 -1.19 -4.82
C PHE A 142 5.71 -1.82 -5.59
N GLY A 143 6.79 -2.21 -4.89
CA GLY A 143 8.02 -2.66 -5.54
C GLY A 143 8.56 -1.54 -6.45
N ASP A 144 8.83 -1.89 -7.68
CA ASP A 144 9.34 -0.95 -8.69
C ASP A 144 8.23 -0.20 -9.44
N PHE A 145 6.96 -0.45 -9.07
CA PHE A 145 5.83 0.27 -9.64
C PHE A 145 5.55 1.54 -8.85
N SER A 146 5.35 2.64 -9.58
CA SER A 146 4.98 3.93 -8.99
C SER A 146 3.59 4.35 -9.46
N LEU A 147 2.85 5.00 -8.59
CA LEU A 147 1.55 5.56 -8.93
C LEU A 147 1.73 6.65 -9.99
N ASP A 148 0.98 6.51 -11.10
CA ASP A 148 0.97 7.50 -12.16
C ASP A 148 0.27 8.78 -11.66
N PRO A 149 0.96 9.94 -11.65
CA PRO A 149 0.35 11.19 -11.18
C PRO A 149 -0.79 11.68 -12.07
N ASP A 150 -0.88 11.19 -13.32
CA ASP A 150 -1.94 11.55 -14.25
C ASP A 150 -3.23 10.74 -14.05
N LEU A 151 -3.19 9.65 -13.26
CA LEU A 151 -4.39 8.89 -12.91
C LEU A 151 -5.15 9.59 -11.81
N THR A 152 -6.41 9.90 -12.08
CA THR A 152 -7.35 10.37 -11.07
C THR A 152 -7.85 9.19 -10.24
N THR A 153 -8.14 9.43 -8.97
CA THR A 153 -8.70 8.41 -8.07
C THR A 153 -9.90 7.70 -8.71
N GLY A 154 -9.85 6.38 -8.76
CA GLY A 154 -10.86 5.56 -9.42
C GLY A 154 -10.56 5.20 -10.86
N ASP A 155 -9.61 5.88 -11.49
CA ASP A 155 -9.18 5.58 -12.85
C ASP A 155 -8.17 4.43 -12.87
N TYR A 156 -8.08 3.79 -14.02
CA TYR A 156 -7.10 2.72 -14.25
C TYR A 156 -6.58 2.79 -15.68
N ARG A 157 -5.46 2.15 -15.92
CA ARG A 157 -4.87 1.97 -17.25
C ARG A 157 -4.10 0.67 -17.33
N PRO A 158 -3.86 0.13 -18.53
CA PRO A 158 -2.93 -0.99 -18.69
C PRO A 158 -1.50 -0.55 -18.34
N LEU A 159 -0.65 -1.52 -18.02
CA LEU A 159 0.77 -1.28 -17.80
C LEU A 159 1.42 -0.83 -19.11
N ASN A 160 2.34 0.14 -19.01
CA ASN A 160 3.16 0.57 -20.16
C ASN A 160 4.32 -0.40 -20.39
N GLN A 161 5.15 -0.13 -21.44
CA GLN A 161 6.26 -0.99 -21.81
C GLN A 161 7.30 -1.15 -20.70
N ASP A 162 7.64 -0.08 -19.99
CA ASP A 162 8.60 -0.12 -18.89
C ASP A 162 8.07 -0.95 -17.74
N GLU A 163 6.80 -0.80 -17.41
CA GLU A 163 6.13 -1.57 -16.35
C GLU A 163 6.01 -3.06 -16.72
N LEU A 164 5.74 -3.37 -17.98
CA LEU A 164 5.75 -4.76 -18.47
C LEU A 164 7.14 -5.38 -18.36
N GLN A 165 8.19 -4.59 -18.55
CA GLN A 165 9.57 -5.06 -18.35
C GLN A 165 9.84 -5.39 -16.88
N ILE A 166 9.28 -4.61 -15.94
CA ILE A 166 9.37 -4.91 -14.52
C ILE A 166 8.73 -6.28 -14.23
N ILE A 167 7.56 -6.56 -14.81
CA ILE A 167 6.89 -7.87 -14.67
C ILE A 167 7.78 -9.00 -15.19
N LYS A 168 8.37 -8.83 -16.38
CA LYS A 168 9.28 -9.83 -16.94
C LYS A 168 10.47 -10.10 -16.01
N ASN A 169 11.06 -9.06 -15.45
CA ASN A 169 12.18 -9.19 -14.52
C ASN A 169 11.79 -10.00 -13.28
N TYR A 170 10.61 -9.79 -12.73
CA TYR A 170 10.12 -10.60 -11.61
C TYR A 170 9.94 -12.07 -12.00
N LEU A 171 9.40 -12.35 -13.18
CA LEU A 171 9.16 -13.71 -13.63
C LEU A 171 10.46 -14.46 -13.96
N GLU A 172 11.47 -13.78 -14.50
CA GLU A 172 12.75 -14.38 -14.88
C GLU A 172 13.68 -14.62 -13.71
N ASN A 173 13.60 -13.81 -12.65
CA ASN A 173 14.48 -13.88 -11.48
C ASN A 173 13.91 -14.73 -10.34
N ASN A 174 12.73 -15.32 -10.55
CA ASN A 174 12.04 -16.17 -9.57
C ASN A 174 11.55 -17.48 -10.24
#